data_7caa2684ba55b5c81eeff748ebb3419a
#
_entry.id   7caa2684ba55b5c81eeff748ebb3419a
#
_cell.length_a   1.000
_cell.length_b   1.000
_cell.length_c   1.000
_cell.angle_alpha   90.00
_cell.angle_beta   90.00
_cell.angle_gamma   90.00
#
_symmetry.space_group_name_H-M   'P 1'
#
loop_
_entity.id
_entity.type
_entity.pdbx_description
1 polymer ?
#
loop_
_entity_poly.entity_id
_entity_poly.type
_entity_poly.pdbx_seq_one_letter_code
_entity_poly.pdbx_strand_id
1 'polypeptide(L)'
;VEDTDFRELGRQLFTEFGSMHQRISRFTDQALSGEMAVMRALMLAGGSLTPSELADRAWVSSARIANILRALEAKGWIVREHSTTDRRRVHVTVTDKGRQGVETKRRELEDRTAAFLEQLGEADTQEMVRLLRRANQIIDHNQERRDAE
;
A
#
# COMPACT_ATOMS: atom_id res chain seq x y z
N VAL A 1 29.56 -30.65 1.25
CA VAL A 1 28.36 -29.80 1.36
C VAL A 1 28.89 -28.39 1.61
N GLU A 2 28.90 -27.51 0.61
CA GLU A 2 29.24 -26.10 0.81
C GLU A 2 28.25 -25.53 1.84
N ASP A 3 28.81 -25.01 2.93
CA ASP A 3 28.01 -24.38 3.99
C ASP A 3 27.38 -23.09 3.39
N THR A 4 26.06 -23.07 3.25
CA THR A 4 25.36 -21.96 2.61
C THR A 4 25.49 -20.70 3.46
N ASP A 5 26.22 -19.70 3.00
CA ASP A 5 26.32 -18.41 3.68
C ASP A 5 25.04 -17.60 3.53
N PHE A 6 24.10 -17.79 4.46
CA PHE A 6 22.85 -17.04 4.52
C PHE A 6 23.03 -15.53 4.69
N ARG A 7 24.18 -15.07 5.22
CA ARG A 7 24.44 -13.61 5.32
C ARG A 7 24.75 -13.02 3.95
N GLU A 8 25.50 -13.76 3.13
CA GLU A 8 25.79 -13.35 1.74
C GLU A 8 24.52 -13.35 0.90
N LEU A 9 23.71 -14.40 0.98
CA LEU A 9 22.40 -14.45 0.31
C LEU A 9 21.47 -13.32 0.78
N GLY A 10 21.50 -12.98 2.06
CA GLY A 10 20.76 -11.85 2.61
C GLY A 10 21.21 -10.52 2.00
N ARG A 11 22.51 -10.28 1.84
CA ARG A 11 23.04 -9.07 1.19
C ARG A 11 22.59 -8.97 -0.26
N GLN A 12 22.67 -10.07 -1.01
CA GLN A 12 22.20 -10.13 -2.40
C GLN A 12 20.71 -9.83 -2.49
N LEU A 13 19.90 -10.45 -1.63
CA LEU A 13 18.46 -10.21 -1.57
C LEU A 13 18.13 -8.73 -1.30
N PHE A 14 18.79 -8.09 -0.33
CA PHE A 14 18.60 -6.66 -0.04
C PHE A 14 19.00 -5.77 -1.23
N THR A 15 20.07 -6.11 -1.91
CA THR A 15 20.54 -5.37 -3.10
C THR A 15 19.50 -5.43 -4.22
N GLU A 16 18.98 -6.62 -4.51
CA GLU A 16 17.98 -6.81 -5.57
C GLU A 16 16.64 -6.15 -5.21
N PHE A 17 16.17 -6.29 -3.96
CA PHE A 17 14.98 -5.58 -3.49
C PHE A 17 15.14 -4.06 -3.57
N GLY A 18 16.28 -3.52 -3.16
CA GLY A 18 16.56 -2.09 -3.25
C GLY A 18 16.52 -1.58 -4.69
N SER A 19 17.16 -2.32 -5.60
CA SER A 19 17.19 -2.04 -7.03
C SER A 19 15.78 -2.07 -7.65
N MET A 20 15.02 -3.11 -7.34
CA MET A 20 13.64 -3.26 -7.81
C MET A 20 12.75 -2.13 -7.26
N HIS A 21 12.85 -1.83 -5.97
CA HIS A 21 12.10 -0.74 -5.35
C HIS A 21 12.38 0.61 -6.01
N GLN A 22 13.65 0.96 -6.25
CA GLN A 22 14.02 2.20 -6.94
C GLN A 22 13.44 2.27 -8.35
N ARG A 23 13.44 1.16 -9.10
CA ARG A 23 12.89 1.11 -10.46
C ARG A 23 11.36 1.28 -10.44
N ILE A 24 10.67 0.53 -9.58
CA ILE A 24 9.21 0.64 -9.43
C ILE A 24 8.80 2.05 -8.97
N SER A 25 9.52 2.63 -8.00
CA SER A 25 9.22 3.97 -7.47
C SER A 25 9.38 5.10 -8.49
N ARG A 26 10.21 4.90 -9.52
CA ARG A 26 10.33 5.86 -10.64
C ARG A 26 9.11 5.84 -11.57
N PHE A 27 8.37 4.74 -11.59
CA PHE A 27 7.17 4.58 -12.41
C PHE A 27 5.87 4.83 -11.62
N THR A 28 5.93 4.79 -10.30
CA THR A 28 4.81 5.15 -9.41
C THR A 28 5.05 6.54 -8.86
N ASP A 29 4.18 7.48 -9.23
CA ASP A 29 4.15 8.80 -8.62
C ASP A 29 3.95 8.64 -7.11
N GLN A 30 4.88 9.15 -6.30
CA GLN A 30 4.80 9.07 -4.83
C GLN A 30 3.52 9.71 -4.28
N ALA A 31 2.95 10.68 -5.00
CA ALA A 31 1.67 11.27 -4.68
C ALA A 31 0.54 10.24 -4.81
N LEU A 32 0.54 9.46 -5.91
CA LEU A 32 -0.44 8.39 -6.14
C LEU A 32 -0.37 7.29 -5.07
N SER A 33 0.82 6.92 -4.60
CA SER A 33 0.98 5.92 -3.55
C SER A 33 0.37 6.38 -2.22
N GLY A 34 0.55 7.66 -1.86
CA GLY A 34 -0.07 8.24 -0.67
C GLY A 34 -1.59 8.36 -0.78
N GLU A 35 -2.11 8.78 -1.92
CA GLU A 35 -3.54 8.83 -2.20
C GLU A 35 -4.20 7.46 -2.09
N MET A 36 -3.58 6.42 -2.67
CA MET A 36 -4.09 5.07 -2.62
C MET A 36 -4.06 4.48 -1.20
N ALA A 37 -3.05 4.80 -0.39
CA ALA A 37 -3.00 4.40 1.01
C ALA A 37 -4.15 5.01 1.82
N VAL A 38 -4.43 6.31 1.62
CA VAL A 38 -5.56 7.01 2.26
C VAL A 38 -6.90 6.44 1.80
N MET A 39 -7.08 6.22 0.49
CA MET A 39 -8.30 5.62 -0.05
C MET A 39 -8.54 4.22 0.50
N ARG A 40 -7.50 3.40 0.61
CA ARG A 40 -7.59 2.06 1.20
C ARG A 40 -8.00 2.12 2.68
N ALA A 41 -7.42 3.05 3.45
CA ALA A 41 -7.78 3.23 4.86
C ALA A 41 -9.27 3.61 5.02
N LEU A 42 -9.78 4.52 4.18
CA LEU A 42 -11.18 4.91 4.15
C LEU A 42 -12.11 3.74 3.77
N MET A 43 -11.74 2.98 2.74
CA MET A 43 -12.57 1.87 2.28
C MET A 43 -12.63 0.74 3.31
N LEU A 44 -11.51 0.43 3.98
CA LEU A 44 -11.46 -0.59 5.04
C LEU A 44 -12.25 -0.17 6.28
N ALA A 45 -12.33 1.13 6.59
CA ALA A 45 -13.12 1.61 7.71
C ALA A 45 -14.63 1.48 7.48
N GLY A 46 -15.07 1.39 6.23
CA GLY A 46 -16.48 1.24 5.86
C GLY A 46 -17.36 2.46 6.21
N GLY A 47 -16.75 3.59 6.61
CA GLY A 47 -17.44 4.78 7.05
C GLY A 47 -16.61 6.04 6.87
N SER A 48 -16.78 7.00 7.78
CA SER A 48 -15.99 8.24 7.78
C SER A 48 -14.83 8.16 8.77
N LEU A 49 -13.72 8.81 8.42
CA LEU A 49 -12.56 8.99 9.28
C LEU A 49 -12.18 10.47 9.37
N THR A 50 -11.59 10.85 10.48
CA THR A 50 -10.97 12.18 10.62
C THR A 50 -9.60 12.21 9.92
N PRO A 51 -9.09 13.40 9.54
CA PRO A 51 -7.75 13.51 8.97
C PRO A 51 -6.64 12.91 9.85
N SER A 52 -6.77 13.00 11.17
CA SER A 52 -5.80 12.41 12.12
C SER A 52 -5.81 10.89 12.05
N GLU A 53 -6.99 10.27 12.12
CA GLU A 53 -7.13 8.82 11.99
C GLU A 53 -6.63 8.30 10.64
N LEU A 54 -6.81 9.10 9.57
CA LEU A 54 -6.30 8.78 8.25
C LEU A 54 -4.77 8.86 8.18
N ALA A 55 -4.17 9.88 8.80
CA ALA A 55 -2.72 10.02 8.86
C ALA A 55 -2.10 8.79 9.56
N ASP A 56 -2.67 8.37 10.67
CA ASP A 56 -2.21 7.21 11.44
C ASP A 56 -2.36 5.91 10.65
N ARG A 57 -3.55 5.65 10.07
CA ARG A 57 -3.84 4.41 9.33
C ARG A 57 -3.11 4.31 8.00
N ALA A 58 -2.86 5.43 7.33
CA ALA A 58 -2.13 5.47 6.06
C ALA A 58 -0.61 5.62 6.23
N TRP A 59 -0.12 5.71 7.48
CA TRP A 59 1.29 5.90 7.81
C TRP A 59 1.90 7.13 7.12
N VAL A 60 1.17 8.23 7.11
CA VAL A 60 1.62 9.51 6.55
C VAL A 60 1.65 10.60 7.62
N SER A 61 2.53 11.57 7.46
CA SER A 61 2.60 12.69 8.38
C SER A 61 1.37 13.61 8.28
N SER A 62 1.05 14.32 9.37
CA SER A 62 -0.05 15.29 9.41
C SER A 62 0.07 16.39 8.35
N ALA A 63 1.29 16.81 8.01
CA ALA A 63 1.52 17.78 6.94
C ALA A 63 1.19 17.21 5.57
N ARG A 64 1.52 15.93 5.34
CA ARG A 64 1.28 15.25 4.06
C ARG A 64 -0.19 14.89 3.87
N ILE A 65 -0.90 14.48 4.93
CA ILE A 65 -2.31 14.09 4.82
C ILE A 65 -3.18 15.25 4.31
N ALA A 66 -2.92 16.49 4.73
CA ALA A 66 -3.68 17.67 4.29
C ALA A 66 -3.58 17.87 2.77
N ASN A 67 -2.40 17.68 2.19
CA ASN A 67 -2.17 17.79 0.75
C ASN A 67 -2.84 16.64 -0.02
N ILE A 68 -2.73 15.40 0.50
CA ILE A 68 -3.39 14.23 -0.09
C ILE A 68 -4.91 14.42 -0.12
N LEU A 69 -5.51 14.82 0.99
CA LEU A 69 -6.96 15.05 1.08
C LEU A 69 -7.42 16.16 0.13
N ARG A 70 -6.63 17.23 -0.02
CA ARG A 70 -6.95 18.29 -0.99
C ARG A 70 -6.94 17.77 -2.44
N ALA A 71 -5.95 16.95 -2.79
CA ALA A 71 -5.86 16.35 -4.12
C ALA A 71 -7.01 15.36 -4.39
N LEU A 72 -7.35 14.52 -3.42
CA LEU A 72 -8.47 13.57 -3.55
C LEU A 72 -9.84 14.29 -3.65
N GLU A 73 -10.03 15.36 -2.89
CA GLU A 73 -11.23 16.17 -2.94
C GLU A 73 -11.36 16.89 -4.28
N ALA A 74 -10.26 17.46 -4.81
CA ALA A 74 -10.22 18.07 -6.14
C ALA A 74 -10.57 17.07 -7.27
N LYS A 75 -10.19 15.80 -7.11
CA LYS A 75 -10.60 14.70 -8.01
C LYS A 75 -12.07 14.29 -7.82
N GLY A 76 -12.72 14.73 -6.75
CA GLY A 76 -14.06 14.30 -6.35
C GLY A 76 -14.11 12.85 -5.83
N TRP A 77 -12.98 12.32 -5.34
CA TRP A 77 -12.90 10.96 -4.81
C TRP A 77 -13.32 10.86 -3.35
N ILE A 78 -13.24 11.98 -2.64
CA ILE A 78 -13.70 12.12 -1.26
C ILE A 78 -14.53 13.38 -1.11
N VAL A 79 -15.32 13.43 -0.04
CA VAL A 79 -15.95 14.63 0.49
C VAL A 79 -15.53 14.84 1.92
N ARG A 80 -15.42 16.10 2.34
CA ARG A 80 -15.15 16.51 3.71
C ARG A 80 -16.36 17.23 4.25
N GLU A 81 -16.86 16.77 5.37
CA GLU A 81 -18.02 17.35 6.05
C GLU A 81 -17.67 17.71 7.48
N HIS A 82 -18.13 18.85 7.95
CA HIS A 82 -18.04 19.18 9.37
C HIS A 82 -19.07 18.38 10.16
N SER A 83 -18.66 17.88 11.31
CA SER A 83 -19.58 17.21 12.22
C SER A 83 -20.72 18.16 12.62
N THR A 84 -21.93 17.65 12.65
CA THR A 84 -23.12 18.38 13.11
C THR A 84 -23.11 18.64 14.61
N THR A 85 -22.41 17.81 15.37
CA THR A 85 -22.28 17.87 16.83
C THR A 85 -21.06 18.67 17.31
N ASP A 86 -19.98 18.68 16.51
CA ASP A 86 -18.76 19.44 16.81
C ASP A 86 -18.16 19.98 15.51
N ARG A 87 -18.42 21.24 15.20
CA ARG A 87 -17.94 21.92 14.00
C ARG A 87 -16.40 21.96 13.84
N ARG A 88 -15.66 21.62 14.90
CA ARG A 88 -14.19 21.51 14.86
C ARG A 88 -13.73 20.19 14.26
N ARG A 89 -14.62 19.20 14.21
CA ARG A 89 -14.31 17.89 13.63
C ARG A 89 -14.72 17.83 12.17
N VAL A 90 -13.77 17.43 11.32
CA VAL A 90 -13.99 17.16 9.90
C VAL A 90 -14.01 15.65 9.72
N HIS A 91 -15.00 15.15 9.02
CA HIS A 91 -15.12 13.76 8.60
C HIS A 91 -14.88 13.65 7.10
N VAL A 92 -14.14 12.65 6.72
CA VAL A 92 -13.79 12.35 5.33
C VAL A 92 -14.48 11.05 4.92
N THR A 93 -15.21 11.07 3.81
CA THR A 93 -15.88 9.90 3.26
C THR A 93 -15.53 9.70 1.79
N VAL A 94 -15.55 8.44 1.34
CA VAL A 94 -15.31 8.08 -0.06
C VAL A 94 -16.59 8.29 -0.88
N THR A 95 -16.46 8.91 -2.03
CA THR A 95 -17.54 9.02 -3.01
C THR A 95 -17.61 7.78 -3.92
N ASP A 96 -18.71 7.59 -4.66
CA ASP A 96 -18.80 6.53 -5.66
C ASP A 96 -17.75 6.71 -6.76
N LYS A 97 -17.47 7.95 -7.16
CA LYS A 97 -16.38 8.28 -8.08
C LYS A 97 -15.02 7.84 -7.54
N GLY A 98 -14.79 8.04 -6.23
CA GLY A 98 -13.57 7.59 -5.56
C GLY A 98 -13.42 6.06 -5.56
N ARG A 99 -14.51 5.33 -5.29
CA ARG A 99 -14.52 3.86 -5.36
C ARG A 99 -14.16 3.36 -6.77
N GLN A 100 -14.79 3.95 -7.79
CA GLN A 100 -14.48 3.64 -9.19
C GLN A 100 -13.03 3.98 -9.56
N GLY A 101 -12.53 5.13 -9.10
CA GLY A 101 -11.15 5.55 -9.33
C GLY A 101 -10.12 4.59 -8.73
N VAL A 102 -10.37 4.11 -7.50
CA VAL A 102 -9.53 3.09 -6.87
C VAL A 102 -9.56 1.78 -7.65
N GLU A 103 -10.73 1.33 -8.08
CA GLU A 103 -10.88 0.10 -8.85
C GLU A 103 -10.16 0.18 -10.20
N THR A 104 -10.26 1.33 -10.89
CA THR A 104 -9.52 1.57 -12.14
C THR A 104 -8.01 1.49 -11.90
N LYS A 105 -7.51 2.15 -10.84
CA LYS A 105 -6.08 2.10 -10.50
C LYS A 105 -5.60 0.71 -10.11
N ARG A 106 -6.44 -0.06 -9.44
CA ARG A 106 -6.14 -1.46 -9.11
C ARG A 106 -5.97 -2.30 -10.38
N ARG A 107 -6.89 -2.18 -11.33
CA ARG A 107 -6.80 -2.88 -12.63
C ARG A 107 -5.56 -2.48 -13.42
N GLU A 108 -5.26 -1.18 -13.53
CA GLU A 108 -4.04 -0.71 -14.19
C GLU A 108 -2.78 -1.32 -13.58
N LEU A 109 -2.73 -1.47 -12.24
CA LEU A 109 -1.62 -2.09 -11.56
C LEU A 109 -1.55 -3.60 -11.83
N GLU A 110 -2.71 -4.28 -11.80
CA GLU A 110 -2.82 -5.71 -12.11
C GLU A 110 -2.34 -6.00 -13.55
N ASP A 111 -2.80 -5.20 -14.53
CA ASP A 111 -2.39 -5.35 -15.94
C ASP A 111 -0.87 -5.16 -16.12
N ARG A 112 -0.30 -4.13 -15.49
CA ARG A 112 1.16 -3.90 -15.53
C ARG A 112 1.94 -5.03 -14.86
N THR A 113 1.43 -5.54 -13.74
CA THR A 113 2.03 -6.67 -13.03
C THR A 113 1.96 -7.93 -13.89
N ALA A 114 0.81 -8.20 -14.51
CA ALA A 114 0.64 -9.33 -15.40
C ALA A 114 1.64 -9.27 -16.58
N ALA A 115 1.75 -8.13 -17.24
CA ALA A 115 2.69 -7.94 -18.35
C ALA A 115 4.17 -8.13 -17.93
N PHE A 116 4.53 -7.78 -16.70
CA PHE A 116 5.87 -8.06 -16.16
C PHE A 116 6.05 -9.56 -15.89
N LEU A 117 5.06 -10.20 -15.28
CA LEU A 117 5.11 -11.63 -14.93
C LEU A 117 5.12 -12.52 -16.19
N GLU A 118 4.45 -12.12 -17.27
CA GLU A 118 4.53 -12.78 -18.58
C GLU A 118 5.97 -12.79 -19.12
N GLN A 119 6.72 -11.70 -18.96
CA GLN A 119 8.12 -11.63 -19.35
C GLN A 119 9.04 -12.47 -18.47
N LEU A 120 8.70 -12.59 -17.17
CA LEU A 120 9.43 -13.46 -16.24
C LEU A 120 9.23 -14.95 -16.56
N GLY A 121 8.08 -15.28 -17.13
CA GLY A 121 7.68 -16.64 -17.47
C GLY A 121 6.91 -17.34 -16.34
N GLU A 122 6.13 -18.34 -16.71
CA GLU A 122 5.21 -19.03 -15.81
C GLU A 122 5.92 -19.71 -14.63
N ALA A 123 6.98 -20.46 -14.89
CA ALA A 123 7.69 -21.23 -13.87
C ALA A 123 8.29 -20.34 -12.80
N ASP A 124 9.02 -19.29 -13.18
CA ASP A 124 9.65 -18.36 -12.25
C ASP A 124 8.61 -17.52 -11.52
N THR A 125 7.50 -17.17 -12.17
CA THR A 125 6.38 -16.47 -11.54
C THR A 125 5.75 -17.32 -10.44
N GLN A 126 5.46 -18.59 -10.73
CA GLN A 126 4.87 -19.51 -9.73
C GLN A 126 5.83 -19.73 -8.56
N GLU A 127 7.12 -19.90 -8.83
CA GLU A 127 8.13 -20.07 -7.79
C GLU A 127 8.27 -18.81 -6.92
N MET A 128 8.29 -17.63 -7.50
CA MET A 128 8.33 -16.36 -6.78
C MET A 128 7.12 -16.21 -5.85
N VAL A 129 5.91 -16.49 -6.34
CA VAL A 129 4.69 -16.45 -5.52
C VAL A 129 4.76 -17.47 -4.38
N ARG A 130 5.24 -18.68 -4.65
CA ARG A 130 5.41 -19.73 -3.64
C ARG A 130 6.38 -19.30 -2.54
N LEU A 131 7.54 -18.74 -2.91
CA LEU A 131 8.57 -18.29 -1.96
C LEU A 131 8.07 -17.12 -1.12
N LEU A 132 7.41 -16.13 -1.72
CA LEU A 132 6.84 -15.00 -1.00
C LEU A 132 5.76 -15.45 0.01
N ARG A 133 4.90 -16.38 -0.37
CA ARG A 133 3.89 -16.95 0.53
C ARG A 133 4.53 -17.65 1.73
N ARG A 134 5.57 -18.44 1.48
CA ARG A 134 6.32 -19.12 2.55
C ARG A 134 7.02 -18.13 3.49
N ALA A 135 7.63 -17.07 2.92
CA ALA A 135 8.28 -16.03 3.72
C ALA A 135 7.28 -15.31 4.63
N ASN A 136 6.09 -14.94 4.12
CA ASN A 136 5.03 -14.33 4.92
C ASN A 136 4.58 -15.24 6.07
N GLN A 137 4.38 -16.52 5.82
CA GLN A 137 4.01 -17.48 6.88
C GLN A 137 5.06 -17.54 8.01
N ILE A 138 6.35 -17.49 7.67
CA ILE A 138 7.44 -17.47 8.67
C ILE A 138 7.41 -16.16 9.46
N ILE A 139 7.17 -15.03 8.82
CA ILE A 139 7.09 -13.71 9.47
C ILE A 139 5.91 -13.69 10.45
N ASP A 140 4.73 -14.12 10.01
CA ASP A 140 3.51 -14.16 10.83
C ASP A 140 3.70 -15.04 12.07
N HIS A 141 4.24 -16.25 11.89
CA HIS A 141 4.53 -17.15 13.00
C HIS A 141 5.55 -16.58 14.02
N ASN A 142 6.56 -15.85 13.52
CA ASN A 142 7.55 -15.22 14.40
C ASN A 142 6.96 -14.01 15.14
N GLN A 143 6.00 -13.29 14.57
CA GLN A 143 5.29 -12.21 15.26
C GLN A 143 4.39 -12.76 16.36
N GLU A 144 3.58 -13.78 16.08
CA GLU A 144 2.73 -14.45 17.07
C GLU A 144 3.53 -14.94 18.29
N ARG A 145 4.74 -15.46 18.06
CA ARG A 145 5.62 -15.91 19.16
C ARG A 145 6.15 -14.76 20.02
N ARG A 146 6.44 -13.60 19.41
CA ARG A 146 6.89 -12.40 20.15
C ARG A 146 5.77 -11.75 20.97
N ASP A 147 4.54 -11.81 20.47
CA ASP A 147 3.38 -11.25 21.14
C ASP A 147 2.89 -12.16 22.29
N ALA A 148 3.37 -13.41 22.34
CA ALA A 148 3.05 -14.40 23.37
C ALA A 148 4.08 -14.47 24.51
N GLU A 149 5.23 -13.80 24.38
CA GLU A 149 6.30 -13.67 25.42
C GLU A 149 6.15 -12.34 26.18
#